data_d4e6ebbbbc498a7ef0a8ef53b5dda014
#
_entry.id   d4e6ebbbbc498a7ef0a8ef53b5dda014
#
_cell.length_a   1.000
_cell.length_b   1.000
_cell.length_c   1.000
_cell.angle_alpha   90.00
_cell.angle_beta   90.00
_cell.angle_gamma   90.00
#
_symmetry.space_group_name_H-M   'P 1'
#
loop_
_entity.id
_entity.type
_entity.pdbx_description
1 polymer ?
#
loop_
_entity_poly.entity_id
_entity_poly.type
_entity_poly.pdbx_seq_one_letter_code
_entity_poly.pdbx_strand_id
1 'polypeptide(L)'
;MRSKLSLWLALVALFLIPALAGAQDTTAKIHGHVQDPANAPIANGQVVLSTDGKTALYTFNTDANGDYKGEGIKPGTYYITLFATPGKAVDRFDNVKFATGTDTLQDFDLSRAEYVNKLPPEQRKALEEAKAKNAEINKENQGVGKLNDLLKQARAANAAKKYDDAATAMTQATTIKPDAAVLWLELGIAQTGQKKYDDATTSLKKALDLDTASKKPNPEIQAADDNALGEVYANTNKIPDATASYDAAAKLQPANAGMFYTNETIVLSRAGQTDATIAAADKAIAADPTKAIAYYLKGQALISKATVDPKTQKIVAPPGTADAYNKYLELAPNGPMAPEAKSILAEIGEKVNTKYSAGKTH
;
A
#
# COMPACT_ATOMS: atom_id res chain seq x y z
N MET A 1 0.40 65.04 -59.96
CA MET A 1 1.62 65.84 -59.67
C MET A 1 2.44 65.15 -58.61
N ARG A 2 3.69 64.74 -58.98
CA ARG A 2 4.88 64.47 -58.18
C ARG A 2 4.71 63.59 -56.92
N SER A 3 4.91 62.24 -57.03
CA SER A 3 6.17 61.50 -56.79
C SER A 3 6.97 61.95 -55.58
N LYS A 4 7.07 61.12 -54.56
CA LYS A 4 8.29 60.95 -53.78
C LYS A 4 8.44 59.47 -53.42
N LEU A 5 9.43 58.84 -54.07
CA LEU A 5 10.05 57.54 -53.81
C LEU A 5 10.84 57.64 -52.51
N SER A 6 10.57 56.83 -51.54
CA SER A 6 11.39 56.68 -50.34
C SER A 6 11.99 55.28 -50.35
N LEU A 7 13.28 55.25 -50.66
CA LEU A 7 14.17 54.10 -50.64
C LEU A 7 14.41 53.66 -49.19
N TRP A 8 13.96 52.45 -48.82
CA TRP A 8 14.35 51.81 -47.55
C TRP A 8 15.48 50.83 -47.84
N LEU A 9 16.70 51.17 -47.37
CA LEU A 9 17.82 50.27 -47.29
C LEU A 9 17.50 49.17 -46.23
N ALA A 10 17.35 47.93 -46.68
CA ALA A 10 17.33 46.78 -45.80
C ALA A 10 18.75 46.42 -45.42
N LEU A 11 19.11 46.69 -44.17
CA LEU A 11 20.38 46.23 -43.57
C LEU A 11 20.22 44.77 -43.21
N VAL A 12 20.81 43.87 -44.02
CA VAL A 12 20.89 42.43 -43.69
C VAL A 12 21.98 42.26 -42.61
N ALA A 13 21.55 42.18 -41.37
CA ALA A 13 22.41 41.74 -40.27
C ALA A 13 22.65 40.22 -40.38
N LEU A 14 23.82 39.83 -40.85
CA LEU A 14 24.29 38.46 -40.85
C LEU A 14 24.54 38.06 -39.41
N PHE A 15 23.59 37.40 -38.76
CA PHE A 15 23.85 36.73 -37.47
C PHE A 15 24.72 35.50 -37.75
N LEU A 16 26.01 35.60 -37.48
CA LEU A 16 26.86 34.44 -37.26
C LEU A 16 26.37 33.74 -36.01
N ILE A 17 25.57 32.67 -36.19
CA ILE A 17 25.30 31.70 -35.13
C ILE A 17 26.62 30.94 -34.95
N PRO A 18 27.28 30.98 -33.78
CA PRO A 18 28.37 30.07 -33.51
C PRO A 18 27.77 28.66 -33.54
N ALA A 19 28.16 27.85 -34.50
CA ALA A 19 27.93 26.43 -34.45
C ALA A 19 28.55 25.93 -33.16
N LEU A 20 27.71 25.61 -32.17
CA LEU A 20 28.11 24.76 -31.06
C LEU A 20 28.56 23.45 -31.73
N ALA A 21 29.86 23.34 -32.00
CA ALA A 21 30.49 22.07 -32.27
C ALA A 21 30.30 21.25 -30.99
N GLY A 22 29.22 20.45 -30.95
CA GLY A 22 29.11 19.39 -29.97
C GLY A 22 30.39 18.58 -30.06
N ALA A 23 31.13 18.49 -28.95
CA ALA A 23 32.32 17.64 -28.90
C ALA A 23 31.88 16.25 -29.36
N GLN A 24 32.28 15.84 -30.56
CA GLN A 24 32.05 14.50 -31.04
C GLN A 24 32.71 13.57 -30.04
N ASP A 25 31.91 12.71 -29.44
CA ASP A 25 32.37 11.71 -28.50
C ASP A 25 33.43 10.86 -29.22
N THR A 26 34.69 11.05 -28.91
CA THR A 26 35.82 10.36 -29.60
C THR A 26 36.05 8.98 -29.03
N THR A 27 35.24 8.54 -28.11
CA THR A 27 35.36 7.27 -27.41
C THR A 27 34.13 6.37 -27.67
N ALA A 28 34.25 5.12 -27.31
CA ALA A 28 33.16 4.14 -27.32
C ALA A 28 32.69 3.81 -25.90
N LYS A 29 31.55 3.19 -25.83
CA LYS A 29 30.93 2.67 -24.61
C LYS A 29 30.70 1.16 -24.71
N ILE A 30 30.56 0.52 -23.56
CA ILE A 30 30.16 -0.87 -23.42
C ILE A 30 29.16 -1.00 -22.29
N HIS A 31 28.20 -1.88 -22.45
CA HIS A 31 27.30 -2.32 -21.39
C HIS A 31 26.93 -3.78 -21.61
N GLY A 32 26.39 -4.43 -20.58
CA GLY A 32 25.91 -5.79 -20.67
C GLY A 32 25.54 -6.38 -19.34
N HIS A 33 25.07 -7.61 -19.38
CA HIS A 33 24.66 -8.39 -18.23
C HIS A 33 25.57 -9.62 -18.07
N VAL A 34 25.85 -10.01 -16.84
CA VAL A 34 26.68 -11.17 -16.50
C VAL A 34 25.89 -12.11 -15.60
N GLN A 35 25.70 -13.34 -16.07
CA GLN A 35 25.03 -14.39 -15.29
C GLN A 35 25.87 -15.66 -15.19
N ASP A 36 25.71 -16.36 -14.08
CA ASP A 36 26.37 -17.63 -13.82
C ASP A 36 25.67 -18.80 -14.54
N PRO A 37 26.21 -20.04 -14.47
CA PRO A 37 25.58 -21.21 -15.09
C PRO A 37 24.18 -21.54 -14.57
N ALA A 38 23.77 -21.01 -13.40
CA ALA A 38 22.45 -21.21 -12.83
C ALA A 38 21.47 -20.05 -13.12
N ASN A 39 21.82 -19.15 -14.04
CA ASN A 39 21.11 -17.92 -14.39
C ASN A 39 21.02 -16.90 -13.24
N ALA A 40 21.90 -16.99 -12.24
CA ALA A 40 21.99 -15.98 -11.20
C ALA A 40 22.97 -14.86 -11.64
N PRO A 41 22.69 -13.58 -11.29
CA PRO A 41 23.59 -12.48 -11.60
C PRO A 41 24.96 -12.64 -10.89
N ILE A 42 26.05 -12.38 -11.60
CA ILE A 42 27.38 -12.32 -10.99
C ILE A 42 27.62 -10.89 -10.51
N ALA A 43 27.42 -10.66 -9.20
CA ALA A 43 27.72 -9.39 -8.54
C ALA A 43 29.22 -9.25 -8.25
N ASN A 44 29.74 -8.02 -8.32
CA ASN A 44 31.16 -7.70 -8.07
C ASN A 44 32.16 -8.44 -8.96
N GLY A 45 31.70 -8.97 -10.09
CA GLY A 45 32.56 -9.46 -11.15
C GLY A 45 33.28 -8.31 -11.87
N GLN A 46 34.32 -8.62 -12.63
CA GLN A 46 35.09 -7.63 -13.39
C GLN A 46 35.07 -7.98 -14.86
N VAL A 47 34.69 -7.03 -15.69
CA VAL A 47 34.81 -7.09 -17.15
C VAL A 47 36.02 -6.26 -17.55
N VAL A 48 37.03 -6.92 -18.07
CA VAL A 48 38.34 -6.33 -18.37
C VAL A 48 38.59 -6.30 -19.88
N LEU A 49 38.92 -5.13 -20.41
CA LEU A 49 39.35 -4.96 -21.78
C LEU A 49 40.86 -4.87 -21.87
N SER A 50 41.46 -5.61 -22.80
CA SER A 50 42.90 -5.60 -23.07
C SER A 50 43.17 -5.70 -24.59
N THR A 51 44.32 -5.24 -25.08
CA THR A 51 44.72 -5.38 -26.49
C THR A 51 45.64 -6.57 -26.70
N ASP A 52 46.22 -7.12 -25.64
CA ASP A 52 47.13 -8.26 -25.68
C ASP A 52 46.56 -9.52 -24.99
N GLY A 53 45.34 -9.45 -24.46
CA GLY A 53 44.70 -10.52 -23.70
C GLY A 53 45.27 -10.75 -22.30
N LYS A 54 46.15 -9.87 -21.81
CA LYS A 54 46.84 -10.01 -20.52
C LYS A 54 46.81 -8.75 -19.67
N THR A 55 47.16 -7.60 -20.26
CA THR A 55 47.29 -6.32 -19.57
C THR A 55 45.95 -5.58 -19.58
N ALA A 56 45.35 -5.35 -18.41
CA ALA A 56 44.12 -4.63 -18.29
C ALA A 56 44.30 -3.14 -18.69
N LEU A 57 43.51 -2.68 -19.66
CA LEU A 57 43.44 -1.28 -20.06
C LEU A 57 42.19 -0.59 -19.46
N TYR A 58 41.07 -1.32 -19.41
CA TYR A 58 39.82 -0.87 -18.80
C TYR A 58 39.28 -1.98 -17.94
N THR A 59 38.70 -1.63 -16.82
CA THR A 59 38.05 -2.57 -15.90
C THR A 59 36.71 -1.99 -15.44
N PHE A 60 35.64 -2.73 -15.62
CA PHE A 60 34.28 -2.39 -15.24
C PHE A 60 33.74 -3.44 -14.29
N ASN A 61 33.17 -3.02 -13.16
CA ASN A 61 32.60 -3.93 -12.19
C ASN A 61 31.13 -4.16 -12.48
N THR A 62 30.64 -5.39 -12.21
CA THR A 62 29.24 -5.70 -12.23
C THR A 62 28.57 -5.26 -10.92
N ASP A 63 27.35 -4.76 -11.03
CA ASP A 63 26.51 -4.40 -9.86
C ASP A 63 25.83 -5.63 -9.24
N ALA A 64 24.92 -5.40 -8.27
CA ALA A 64 24.18 -6.46 -7.57
C ALA A 64 23.26 -7.27 -8.52
N ASN A 65 22.86 -6.68 -9.65
CA ASN A 65 22.01 -7.34 -10.66
C ASN A 65 22.84 -8.01 -11.75
N GLY A 66 24.17 -7.96 -11.69
CA GLY A 66 25.05 -8.48 -12.72
C GLY A 66 25.24 -7.53 -13.91
N ASP A 67 24.69 -6.31 -13.85
CA ASP A 67 24.81 -5.35 -14.94
C ASP A 67 26.12 -4.57 -14.84
N TYR A 68 26.73 -4.26 -15.98
CA TYR A 68 27.93 -3.43 -16.06
C TYR A 68 27.84 -2.41 -17.18
N LYS A 69 28.55 -1.32 -17.04
CA LYS A 69 28.72 -0.28 -18.04
C LYS A 69 30.09 0.34 -17.98
N GLY A 70 30.61 0.74 -19.13
CA GLY A 70 31.88 1.40 -19.26
C GLY A 70 31.88 2.46 -20.34
N GLU A 71 32.60 3.54 -20.10
CA GLU A 71 32.73 4.68 -21.00
C GLU A 71 34.20 5.05 -21.20
N GLY A 72 34.50 5.90 -22.18
CA GLY A 72 35.84 6.40 -22.41
C GLY A 72 36.77 5.40 -23.11
N ILE A 73 36.21 4.35 -23.75
CA ILE A 73 36.99 3.33 -24.44
C ILE A 73 37.54 3.91 -25.77
N LYS A 74 38.85 3.89 -25.96
CA LYS A 74 39.46 4.31 -27.23
C LYS A 74 39.05 3.36 -28.34
N PRO A 75 38.78 3.87 -29.54
CA PRO A 75 38.52 2.99 -30.71
C PRO A 75 39.67 2.00 -30.94
N GLY A 76 39.31 0.76 -31.18
CA GLY A 76 40.29 -0.32 -31.31
C GLY A 76 39.68 -1.71 -31.28
N THR A 77 40.53 -2.72 -31.25
CA THR A 77 40.14 -4.12 -31.12
C THR A 77 40.66 -4.66 -29.80
N TYR A 78 39.75 -5.27 -29.02
CA TYR A 78 40.03 -5.72 -27.67
C TYR A 78 39.65 -7.16 -27.43
N TYR A 79 40.34 -7.77 -26.49
CA TYR A 79 39.87 -8.95 -25.76
C TYR A 79 39.01 -8.46 -24.62
N ILE A 80 37.82 -9.01 -24.42
CA ILE A 80 36.94 -8.73 -23.27
C ILE A 80 36.91 -9.97 -22.41
N THR A 81 37.45 -9.89 -21.19
CA THR A 81 37.54 -11.03 -20.27
C THR A 81 36.69 -10.80 -19.05
N LEU A 82 35.86 -11.77 -18.71
CA LEU A 82 35.10 -11.79 -17.47
C LEU A 82 35.89 -12.49 -16.36
N PHE A 83 36.06 -11.83 -15.24
CA PHE A 83 36.53 -12.40 -13.98
C PHE A 83 35.39 -12.44 -12.97
N ALA A 84 34.89 -13.61 -12.62
CA ALA A 84 33.83 -13.77 -11.62
C ALA A 84 34.35 -13.44 -10.20
N THR A 85 35.63 -13.68 -9.97
CA THR A 85 36.36 -13.27 -8.77
C THR A 85 37.73 -12.75 -9.21
N PRO A 86 38.39 -11.86 -8.43
CA PRO A 86 39.70 -11.33 -8.81
C PRO A 86 40.71 -12.42 -9.20
N GLY A 87 41.30 -12.28 -10.38
CA GLY A 87 42.33 -13.19 -10.91
C GLY A 87 41.82 -14.49 -11.52
N LYS A 88 40.51 -14.81 -11.44
CA LYS A 88 39.94 -16.03 -12.04
C LYS A 88 39.09 -15.67 -13.26
N ALA A 89 39.69 -15.72 -14.44
CA ALA A 89 38.98 -15.58 -15.71
C ALA A 89 38.03 -16.75 -15.92
N VAL A 90 36.78 -16.47 -16.31
CA VAL A 90 35.73 -17.49 -16.52
C VAL A 90 35.23 -17.54 -17.95
N ASP A 91 35.26 -16.41 -18.67
CA ASP A 91 34.88 -16.35 -20.09
C ASP A 91 35.62 -15.21 -20.80
N ARG A 92 35.73 -15.27 -22.11
CA ARG A 92 36.42 -14.26 -22.93
C ARG A 92 35.84 -14.18 -24.34
N PHE A 93 35.73 -12.96 -24.83
CA PHE A 93 35.47 -12.66 -26.23
C PHE A 93 36.74 -12.05 -26.85
N ASP A 94 37.11 -12.58 -28.00
CA ASP A 94 38.31 -12.16 -28.72
C ASP A 94 37.94 -11.23 -29.89
N ASN A 95 38.82 -10.27 -30.20
CA ASN A 95 38.70 -9.41 -31.38
C ASN A 95 37.41 -8.55 -31.45
N VAL A 96 36.91 -8.07 -30.30
CA VAL A 96 35.74 -7.18 -30.26
C VAL A 96 36.18 -5.78 -30.69
N LYS A 97 35.52 -5.23 -31.72
CA LYS A 97 35.84 -3.92 -32.28
C LYS A 97 34.98 -2.84 -31.68
N PHE A 98 35.63 -1.77 -31.20
CA PHE A 98 34.98 -0.55 -30.74
C PHE A 98 35.26 0.58 -31.71
N ALA A 99 34.24 1.22 -32.24
CA ALA A 99 34.33 2.40 -33.09
C ALA A 99 33.95 3.66 -32.32
N THR A 100 34.40 4.80 -32.79
CA THR A 100 34.05 6.12 -32.21
C THR A 100 32.56 6.30 -32.09
N GLY A 101 32.07 6.69 -30.93
CA GLY A 101 30.65 6.98 -30.65
C GLY A 101 29.75 5.75 -30.58
N THR A 102 30.29 4.53 -30.61
CA THR A 102 29.48 3.30 -30.48
C THR A 102 29.24 2.95 -29.01
N ASP A 103 28.07 2.37 -28.76
CA ASP A 103 27.72 1.70 -27.49
C ASP A 103 27.55 0.19 -27.81
N THR A 104 28.42 -0.63 -27.24
CA THR A 104 28.51 -2.06 -27.55
C THR A 104 27.84 -2.86 -26.45
N LEU A 105 26.80 -3.61 -26.76
CA LEU A 105 26.21 -4.61 -25.87
C LEU A 105 27.07 -5.89 -25.91
N GLN A 106 27.53 -6.33 -24.73
CA GLN A 106 28.26 -7.57 -24.58
C GLN A 106 27.85 -8.29 -23.29
N ASP A 107 27.01 -9.30 -23.45
CA ASP A 107 26.58 -10.13 -22.31
C ASP A 107 27.51 -11.33 -22.10
N PHE A 108 27.68 -11.72 -20.85
CA PHE A 108 28.36 -12.97 -20.47
C PHE A 108 27.35 -13.93 -19.85
N ASP A 109 26.84 -14.81 -20.67
CA ASP A 109 25.91 -15.87 -20.26
C ASP A 109 26.66 -17.19 -20.07
N LEU A 110 27.00 -17.52 -18.85
CA LEU A 110 27.67 -18.78 -18.51
C LEU A 110 26.68 -19.97 -18.43
N SER A 111 25.38 -19.76 -18.64
CA SER A 111 24.40 -20.86 -18.75
C SER A 111 24.35 -21.54 -20.08
N ARG A 112 25.10 -21.01 -21.07
CA ARG A 112 25.18 -21.57 -22.45
C ARG A 112 25.60 -23.01 -22.42
N ALA A 113 24.98 -23.83 -23.29
CA ALA A 113 25.24 -25.26 -23.38
C ALA A 113 26.74 -25.60 -23.63
N GLU A 114 27.43 -24.81 -24.47
CA GLU A 114 28.87 -24.97 -24.73
C GLU A 114 29.75 -24.76 -23.50
N TYR A 115 29.32 -23.95 -22.52
CA TYR A 115 30.00 -23.77 -21.26
C TYR A 115 29.61 -24.84 -20.24
N VAL A 116 28.31 -25.11 -20.10
CA VAL A 116 27.79 -26.13 -19.17
C VAL A 116 28.29 -27.51 -19.51
N ASN A 117 28.41 -27.87 -20.80
CA ASN A 117 28.91 -29.18 -21.24
C ASN A 117 30.38 -29.41 -20.91
N LYS A 118 31.17 -28.37 -20.68
CA LYS A 118 32.59 -28.48 -20.25
C LYS A 118 32.73 -28.70 -18.75
N LEU A 119 31.68 -28.55 -17.99
CA LEU A 119 31.70 -28.76 -16.54
C LEU A 119 31.83 -30.25 -16.19
N PRO A 120 32.56 -30.64 -15.13
CA PRO A 120 32.59 -32.01 -14.63
C PRO A 120 31.16 -32.51 -14.29
N PRO A 121 30.90 -33.83 -14.37
CA PRO A 121 29.56 -34.39 -14.12
C PRO A 121 28.95 -33.99 -12.80
N GLU A 122 29.74 -33.91 -11.73
CA GLU A 122 29.29 -33.49 -10.38
C GLU A 122 28.84 -32.02 -10.38
N GLN A 123 29.58 -31.15 -11.06
CA GLN A 123 29.23 -29.73 -11.15
C GLN A 123 27.98 -29.53 -12.00
N ARG A 124 27.77 -30.32 -13.06
CA ARG A 124 26.53 -30.30 -13.85
C ARG A 124 25.33 -30.72 -13.02
N LYS A 125 25.47 -31.78 -12.20
CA LYS A 125 24.39 -32.22 -11.31
C LYS A 125 24.05 -31.13 -10.27
N ALA A 126 25.05 -30.55 -9.62
CA ALA A 126 24.86 -29.45 -8.69
C ALA A 126 24.21 -28.22 -9.34
N LEU A 127 24.55 -27.93 -10.59
CA LEU A 127 23.95 -26.85 -11.38
C LEU A 127 22.47 -27.11 -11.64
N GLU A 128 22.08 -28.32 -12.06
CA GLU A 128 20.67 -28.64 -12.29
C GLU A 128 19.85 -28.58 -10.99
N GLU A 129 20.41 -29.04 -9.88
CA GLU A 129 19.78 -28.90 -8.55
C GLU A 129 19.62 -27.43 -8.15
N ALA A 130 20.62 -26.58 -8.40
CA ALA A 130 20.56 -25.15 -8.14
C ALA A 130 19.50 -24.45 -9.02
N LYS A 131 19.45 -24.79 -10.32
CA LYS A 131 18.42 -24.27 -11.26
C LYS A 131 17.01 -24.65 -10.80
N ALA A 132 16.79 -25.89 -10.44
CA ALA A 132 15.51 -26.36 -9.95
C ALA A 132 15.07 -25.59 -8.69
N LYS A 133 15.99 -25.41 -7.74
CA LYS A 133 15.73 -24.63 -6.51
C LYS A 133 15.43 -23.15 -6.80
N ASN A 134 16.20 -22.53 -7.70
CA ASN A 134 15.96 -21.13 -8.09
C ASN A 134 14.62 -20.98 -8.82
N ALA A 135 14.23 -21.93 -9.67
CA ALA A 135 12.93 -21.93 -10.34
C ALA A 135 11.77 -22.04 -9.31
N GLU A 136 11.93 -22.87 -8.28
CA GLU A 136 10.97 -22.99 -7.18
C GLU A 136 10.84 -21.68 -6.39
N ILE A 137 11.98 -21.08 -5.99
CA ILE A 137 12.01 -19.78 -5.30
C ILE A 137 11.34 -18.68 -6.14
N ASN A 138 11.65 -18.62 -7.43
CA ASN A 138 11.05 -17.62 -8.32
C ASN A 138 9.55 -17.81 -8.46
N LYS A 139 9.07 -19.05 -8.54
CA LYS A 139 7.64 -19.37 -8.57
C LYS A 139 6.95 -18.95 -7.27
N GLU A 140 7.59 -19.20 -6.12
CA GLU A 140 7.10 -18.78 -4.80
C GLU A 140 7.04 -17.24 -4.71
N ASN A 141 8.10 -16.54 -5.10
CA ASN A 141 8.15 -15.07 -5.10
C ASN A 141 7.08 -14.46 -6.02
N GLN A 142 6.85 -15.03 -7.20
CA GLN A 142 5.76 -14.60 -8.08
C GLN A 142 4.38 -14.82 -7.44
N GLY A 143 4.21 -15.93 -6.73
CA GLY A 143 2.99 -16.20 -5.96
C GLY A 143 2.76 -15.16 -4.86
N VAL A 144 3.78 -14.82 -4.10
CA VAL A 144 3.74 -13.78 -3.07
C VAL A 144 3.43 -12.41 -3.69
N GLY A 145 4.08 -12.05 -4.79
CA GLY A 145 3.80 -10.81 -5.52
C GLY A 145 2.33 -10.70 -5.92
N LYS A 146 1.78 -11.74 -6.54
CA LYS A 146 0.37 -11.78 -6.92
C LYS A 146 -0.58 -11.64 -5.72
N LEU A 147 -0.29 -12.29 -4.59
CA LEU A 147 -1.10 -12.17 -3.38
C LEU A 147 -1.08 -10.75 -2.81
N ASN A 148 0.09 -10.09 -2.80
CA ASN A 148 0.22 -8.70 -2.35
C ASN A 148 -0.57 -7.74 -3.24
N ASP A 149 -0.56 -7.94 -4.55
CA ASP A 149 -1.34 -7.12 -5.49
C ASP A 149 -2.85 -7.31 -5.28
N LEU A 150 -3.31 -8.55 -5.13
CA LEU A 150 -4.72 -8.85 -4.85
C LEU A 150 -5.16 -8.23 -3.51
N LEU A 151 -4.34 -8.31 -2.46
CA LEU A 151 -4.63 -7.72 -1.16
C LEU A 151 -4.71 -6.18 -1.25
N LYS A 152 -3.78 -5.56 -1.95
CA LYS A 152 -3.80 -4.11 -2.19
C LYS A 152 -5.04 -3.67 -2.97
N GLN A 153 -5.41 -4.41 -4.02
CA GLN A 153 -6.63 -4.16 -4.79
C GLN A 153 -7.89 -4.27 -3.92
N ALA A 154 -8.00 -5.32 -3.12
CA ALA A 154 -9.14 -5.52 -2.25
C ALA A 154 -9.30 -4.42 -1.21
N ARG A 155 -8.20 -4.01 -0.55
CA ARG A 155 -8.22 -2.91 0.41
C ARG A 155 -8.65 -1.59 -0.21
N ALA A 156 -8.13 -1.28 -1.39
CA ALA A 156 -8.54 -0.10 -2.15
C ALA A 156 -10.02 -0.16 -2.55
N ALA A 157 -10.50 -1.33 -2.98
CA ALA A 157 -11.89 -1.55 -3.35
C ALA A 157 -12.83 -1.46 -2.14
N ASN A 158 -12.48 -2.06 -0.99
CA ASN A 158 -13.23 -1.94 0.26
C ASN A 158 -13.33 -0.47 0.71
N ALA A 159 -12.23 0.28 0.68
CA ALA A 159 -12.22 1.71 1.00
C ALA A 159 -13.11 2.55 0.05
N ALA A 160 -13.16 2.16 -1.23
CA ALA A 160 -14.01 2.77 -2.25
C ALA A 160 -15.46 2.24 -2.24
N LYS A 161 -15.82 1.34 -1.32
CA LYS A 161 -17.12 0.65 -1.23
C LYS A 161 -17.48 -0.18 -2.46
N LYS A 162 -16.47 -0.61 -3.23
CA LYS A 162 -16.59 -1.53 -4.36
C LYS A 162 -16.45 -2.98 -3.87
N TYR A 163 -17.40 -3.40 -3.08
CA TYR A 163 -17.32 -4.66 -2.33
C TYR A 163 -17.29 -5.91 -3.22
N ASP A 164 -17.88 -5.85 -4.41
CA ASP A 164 -17.85 -6.96 -5.38
C ASP A 164 -16.44 -7.18 -5.93
N ASP A 165 -15.73 -6.09 -6.25
CA ASP A 165 -14.34 -6.15 -6.72
C ASP A 165 -13.43 -6.69 -5.60
N ALA A 166 -13.62 -6.21 -4.36
CA ALA A 166 -12.85 -6.66 -3.21
C ALA A 166 -13.07 -8.16 -2.92
N ALA A 167 -14.33 -8.62 -2.91
CA ALA A 167 -14.67 -10.02 -2.69
C ALA A 167 -14.09 -10.92 -3.79
N THR A 168 -14.14 -10.48 -5.06
CA THR A 168 -13.55 -11.21 -6.19
C THR A 168 -12.05 -11.38 -6.02
N ALA A 169 -11.33 -10.29 -5.71
CA ALA A 169 -9.89 -10.34 -5.49
C ALA A 169 -9.52 -11.26 -4.31
N MET A 170 -10.25 -11.19 -3.20
CA MET A 170 -9.96 -12.00 -2.01
C MET A 170 -10.35 -13.47 -2.18
N THR A 171 -11.40 -13.78 -2.93
CA THR A 171 -11.73 -15.17 -3.29
C THR A 171 -10.59 -15.82 -4.10
N GLN A 172 -10.00 -15.08 -5.04
CA GLN A 172 -8.82 -15.55 -5.76
C GLN A 172 -7.62 -15.75 -4.82
N ALA A 173 -7.38 -14.78 -3.92
CA ALA A 173 -6.26 -14.82 -2.99
C ALA A 173 -6.37 -15.97 -1.98
N THR A 174 -7.55 -16.23 -1.40
CA THR A 174 -7.82 -17.33 -0.48
C THR A 174 -7.73 -18.71 -1.15
N THR A 175 -7.97 -18.79 -2.47
CA THR A 175 -7.75 -20.02 -3.26
C THR A 175 -6.24 -20.30 -3.42
N ILE A 176 -5.42 -19.26 -3.61
CA ILE A 176 -3.97 -19.40 -3.75
C ILE A 176 -3.32 -19.73 -2.40
N LYS A 177 -3.73 -19.04 -1.32
CA LYS A 177 -3.18 -19.21 0.02
C LYS A 177 -4.30 -19.28 1.08
N PRO A 178 -4.89 -20.47 1.26
CA PRO A 178 -6.06 -20.66 2.15
C PRO A 178 -5.73 -20.59 3.65
N ASP A 179 -4.46 -20.62 4.01
CA ASP A 179 -3.95 -20.56 5.39
C ASP A 179 -3.54 -19.14 5.85
N ALA A 180 -3.75 -18.12 5.02
CA ALA A 180 -3.42 -16.75 5.37
C ALA A 180 -4.62 -16.01 5.98
N ALA A 181 -4.63 -15.83 7.29
CA ALA A 181 -5.70 -15.17 8.04
C ALA A 181 -6.13 -13.81 7.45
N VAL A 182 -5.17 -12.95 7.12
CA VAL A 182 -5.44 -11.61 6.58
C VAL A 182 -6.29 -11.62 5.30
N LEU A 183 -6.19 -12.66 4.48
CA LEU A 183 -6.98 -12.75 3.23
C LEU A 183 -8.45 -13.06 3.53
N TRP A 184 -8.72 -13.89 4.53
CA TRP A 184 -10.05 -14.20 5.00
C TRP A 184 -10.69 -13.03 5.72
N LEU A 185 -9.93 -12.27 6.52
CA LEU A 185 -10.39 -11.01 7.12
C LEU A 185 -10.87 -10.03 6.04
N GLU A 186 -10.05 -9.75 5.02
CA GLU A 186 -10.42 -8.81 3.97
C GLU A 186 -11.61 -9.32 3.11
N LEU A 187 -11.72 -10.65 2.93
CA LEU A 187 -12.91 -11.24 2.29
C LEU A 187 -14.16 -11.02 3.14
N GLY A 188 -14.08 -11.27 4.44
CA GLY A 188 -15.19 -11.05 5.36
C GLY A 188 -15.64 -9.58 5.41
N ILE A 189 -14.70 -8.63 5.39
CA ILE A 189 -15.01 -7.19 5.29
C ILE A 189 -15.77 -6.89 3.98
N ALA A 190 -15.30 -7.42 2.85
CA ALA A 190 -15.98 -7.24 1.57
C ALA A 190 -17.40 -7.83 1.58
N GLN A 191 -17.57 -9.04 2.10
CA GLN A 191 -18.86 -9.71 2.23
C GLN A 191 -19.81 -8.97 3.18
N THR A 192 -19.30 -8.36 4.26
CA THR A 192 -20.07 -7.47 5.14
C THR A 192 -20.62 -6.28 4.36
N GLY A 193 -19.78 -5.64 3.55
CA GLY A 193 -20.18 -4.53 2.68
C GLY A 193 -21.23 -4.94 1.63
N GLN A 194 -21.16 -6.18 1.12
CA GLN A 194 -22.18 -6.78 0.25
C GLN A 194 -23.48 -7.17 1.01
N LYS A 195 -23.51 -7.06 2.34
CA LYS A 195 -24.58 -7.55 3.23
C LYS A 195 -24.78 -9.05 3.20
N LYS A 196 -23.75 -9.81 2.79
CA LYS A 196 -23.72 -11.28 2.84
C LYS A 196 -23.22 -11.74 4.21
N TYR A 197 -24.02 -11.51 5.23
CA TYR A 197 -23.60 -11.64 6.63
C TYR A 197 -23.23 -13.05 7.06
N ASP A 198 -23.86 -14.08 6.50
CA ASP A 198 -23.52 -15.48 6.80
C ASP A 198 -22.15 -15.85 6.21
N ASP A 199 -21.90 -15.46 4.96
CA ASP A 199 -20.59 -15.64 4.31
C ASP A 199 -19.50 -14.85 5.05
N ALA A 200 -19.80 -13.60 5.41
CA ALA A 200 -18.89 -12.75 6.18
C ALA A 200 -18.52 -13.37 7.53
N THR A 201 -19.53 -13.87 8.26
CA THR A 201 -19.29 -14.56 9.55
C THR A 201 -18.38 -15.77 9.36
N THR A 202 -18.59 -16.55 8.30
CA THR A 202 -17.76 -17.72 7.98
C THR A 202 -16.31 -17.32 7.69
N SER A 203 -16.14 -16.32 6.84
CA SER A 203 -14.80 -15.83 6.48
C SER A 203 -14.05 -15.22 7.66
N LEU A 204 -14.69 -14.37 8.46
CA LEU A 204 -14.08 -13.74 9.64
C LEU A 204 -13.72 -14.76 10.73
N LYS A 205 -14.60 -15.72 11.01
CA LYS A 205 -14.26 -16.81 11.94
C LYS A 205 -13.08 -17.64 11.44
N LYS A 206 -13.02 -17.90 10.13
CA LYS A 206 -11.89 -18.60 9.53
C LYS A 206 -10.59 -17.81 9.68
N ALA A 207 -10.62 -16.48 9.52
CA ALA A 207 -9.48 -15.61 9.75
C ALA A 207 -9.00 -15.68 11.21
N LEU A 208 -9.91 -15.53 12.15
CA LEU A 208 -9.65 -15.60 13.59
C LEU A 208 -9.04 -16.95 14.01
N ASP A 209 -9.61 -18.06 13.54
CA ASP A 209 -9.13 -19.41 13.81
C ASP A 209 -7.70 -19.63 13.27
N LEU A 210 -7.45 -19.19 12.03
CA LEU A 210 -6.13 -19.31 11.40
C LEU A 210 -5.06 -18.51 12.15
N ASP A 211 -5.38 -17.29 12.56
CA ASP A 211 -4.43 -16.45 13.27
C ASP A 211 -4.19 -16.99 14.69
N THR A 212 -5.25 -17.39 15.39
CA THR A 212 -5.15 -17.98 16.74
C THR A 212 -4.32 -19.28 16.76
N ALA A 213 -4.44 -20.10 15.71
CA ALA A 213 -3.66 -21.34 15.55
C ALA A 213 -2.23 -21.09 15.06
N SER A 214 -1.89 -19.87 14.69
CA SER A 214 -0.56 -19.49 14.21
C SER A 214 0.49 -19.63 15.31
N LYS A 215 1.74 -19.93 14.91
CA LYS A 215 2.90 -19.91 15.84
C LYS A 215 3.18 -18.52 16.40
N LYS A 216 2.72 -17.47 15.72
CA LYS A 216 2.86 -16.06 16.09
C LYS A 216 1.52 -15.36 15.82
N PRO A 217 0.52 -15.50 16.71
CA PRO A 217 -0.73 -14.79 16.57
C PRO A 217 -0.50 -13.28 16.47
N ASN A 218 -1.28 -12.60 15.63
CA ASN A 218 -1.19 -11.16 15.45
C ASN A 218 -2.39 -10.47 16.11
N PRO A 219 -2.22 -9.81 17.27
CA PRO A 219 -3.30 -9.13 17.97
C PRO A 219 -3.99 -8.04 17.12
N GLU A 220 -3.30 -7.46 16.13
CA GLU A 220 -3.89 -6.47 15.25
C GLU A 220 -4.90 -7.11 14.27
N ILE A 221 -4.55 -8.28 13.72
CA ILE A 221 -5.46 -9.04 12.86
C ILE A 221 -6.64 -9.54 13.67
N GLN A 222 -6.42 -10.12 14.85
CA GLN A 222 -7.49 -10.61 15.72
C GLN A 222 -8.46 -9.49 16.13
N ALA A 223 -7.94 -8.32 16.52
CA ALA A 223 -8.78 -7.18 16.87
C ALA A 223 -9.57 -6.65 15.65
N ALA A 224 -9.00 -6.71 14.45
CA ALA A 224 -9.70 -6.33 13.22
C ALA A 224 -10.81 -7.34 12.87
N ASP A 225 -10.57 -8.65 13.05
CA ASP A 225 -11.57 -9.70 12.89
C ASP A 225 -12.73 -9.53 13.88
N ASP A 226 -12.42 -9.33 15.16
CA ASP A 226 -13.42 -9.11 16.20
C ASP A 226 -14.24 -7.83 15.94
N ASN A 227 -13.61 -6.74 15.51
CA ASN A 227 -14.31 -5.52 15.11
C ASN A 227 -15.27 -5.77 13.93
N ALA A 228 -14.82 -6.52 12.92
CA ALA A 228 -15.65 -6.85 11.76
C ALA A 228 -16.79 -7.83 12.10
N LEU A 229 -16.53 -8.82 12.97
CA LEU A 229 -17.57 -9.70 13.51
C LEU A 229 -18.61 -8.92 14.31
N GLY A 230 -18.17 -7.95 15.12
CA GLY A 230 -19.06 -7.04 15.85
C GLY A 230 -20.01 -6.30 14.91
N GLU A 231 -19.52 -5.79 13.77
CA GLU A 231 -20.35 -5.15 12.74
C GLU A 231 -21.38 -6.13 12.13
N VAL A 232 -20.95 -7.34 11.78
CA VAL A 232 -21.84 -8.37 11.24
C VAL A 232 -22.94 -8.73 12.24
N TYR A 233 -22.59 -8.97 13.50
CA TYR A 233 -23.54 -9.33 14.55
C TYR A 233 -24.54 -8.21 14.85
N ALA A 234 -24.09 -6.95 14.89
CA ALA A 234 -25.00 -5.83 15.07
C ALA A 234 -25.99 -5.68 13.92
N ASN A 235 -25.51 -5.83 12.65
CA ASN A 235 -26.39 -5.78 11.48
C ASN A 235 -27.36 -6.96 11.37
N THR A 236 -27.07 -8.07 12.05
CA THR A 236 -27.94 -9.25 12.14
C THR A 236 -28.76 -9.33 13.45
N ASN A 237 -28.80 -8.22 14.20
CA ASN A 237 -29.52 -8.07 15.47
C ASN A 237 -29.06 -9.04 16.58
N LYS A 238 -27.83 -9.52 16.51
CA LYS A 238 -27.18 -10.34 17.55
C LYS A 238 -26.38 -9.45 18.49
N ILE A 239 -27.11 -8.60 19.23
CA ILE A 239 -26.50 -7.50 20.01
C ILE A 239 -25.51 -7.96 21.08
N PRO A 240 -25.79 -9.03 21.87
CA PRO A 240 -24.81 -9.55 22.84
C PRO A 240 -23.51 -10.00 22.16
N ASP A 241 -23.59 -10.68 21.02
CA ASP A 241 -22.41 -11.16 20.28
C ASP A 241 -21.62 -9.97 19.71
N ALA A 242 -22.32 -8.94 19.20
CA ALA A 242 -21.69 -7.71 18.71
C ALA A 242 -20.87 -7.03 19.81
N THR A 243 -21.48 -6.79 20.96
CA THR A 243 -20.81 -6.16 22.11
C THR A 243 -19.61 -6.98 22.56
N ALA A 244 -19.76 -8.32 22.66
CA ALA A 244 -18.65 -9.20 23.05
C ALA A 244 -17.47 -9.11 22.08
N SER A 245 -17.75 -9.02 20.77
CA SER A 245 -16.70 -8.90 19.74
C SER A 245 -15.96 -7.55 19.82
N TYR A 246 -16.68 -6.43 20.00
CA TYR A 246 -16.04 -5.13 20.19
C TYR A 246 -15.24 -5.05 21.50
N ASP A 247 -15.72 -5.65 22.58
CA ASP A 247 -14.98 -5.77 23.85
C ASP A 247 -13.71 -6.61 23.68
N ALA A 248 -13.75 -7.70 22.91
CA ALA A 248 -12.59 -8.50 22.58
C ALA A 248 -11.55 -7.71 21.77
N ALA A 249 -11.98 -6.98 20.75
CA ALA A 249 -11.11 -6.10 19.96
C ALA A 249 -10.43 -5.04 20.84
N ALA A 250 -11.20 -4.39 21.72
CA ALA A 250 -10.68 -3.37 22.65
C ALA A 250 -9.70 -3.94 23.67
N LYS A 251 -9.92 -5.16 24.12
CA LYS A 251 -9.00 -5.88 25.03
C LYS A 251 -7.69 -6.24 24.35
N LEU A 252 -7.72 -6.66 23.08
CA LEU A 252 -6.52 -6.98 22.29
C LEU A 252 -5.70 -5.73 21.97
N GLN A 253 -6.36 -4.60 21.73
CA GLN A 253 -5.71 -3.33 21.42
C GLN A 253 -6.28 -2.17 22.24
N PRO A 254 -5.91 -2.01 23.53
CA PRO A 254 -6.44 -0.98 24.42
C PRO A 254 -6.22 0.46 23.92
N ALA A 255 -5.11 0.70 23.20
CA ALA A 255 -4.84 2.01 22.61
C ALA A 255 -5.87 2.41 21.53
N ASN A 256 -6.54 1.44 20.92
CA ASN A 256 -7.56 1.63 19.91
C ASN A 256 -9.00 1.41 20.42
N ALA A 257 -9.17 1.18 21.71
CA ALA A 257 -10.48 0.89 22.31
C ALA A 257 -11.53 1.95 21.97
N GLY A 258 -11.15 3.24 22.02
CA GLY A 258 -12.04 4.34 21.63
C GLY A 258 -12.55 4.26 20.20
N MET A 259 -11.73 3.74 19.28
CA MET A 259 -12.13 3.49 17.88
C MET A 259 -13.15 2.34 17.82
N PHE A 260 -12.86 1.21 18.45
CA PHE A 260 -13.75 0.04 18.42
C PHE A 260 -15.12 0.34 19.00
N TYR A 261 -15.18 0.98 20.17
CA TYR A 261 -16.46 1.38 20.78
C TYR A 261 -17.19 2.47 19.99
N THR A 262 -16.45 3.33 19.27
CA THR A 262 -17.08 4.28 18.33
C THR A 262 -17.73 3.53 17.15
N ASN A 263 -17.07 2.51 16.60
CA ASN A 263 -17.62 1.66 15.55
C ASN A 263 -18.89 0.92 16.07
N GLU A 264 -18.82 0.34 17.27
CA GLU A 264 -19.98 -0.26 17.96
C GLU A 264 -21.14 0.74 18.03
N THR A 265 -20.89 1.95 18.52
CA THR A 265 -21.90 3.01 18.65
C THR A 265 -22.55 3.33 17.29
N ILE A 266 -21.75 3.49 16.23
CA ILE A 266 -22.26 3.81 14.89
C ILE A 266 -23.14 2.70 14.35
N VAL A 267 -22.70 1.45 14.48
CA VAL A 267 -23.44 0.30 13.90
C VAL A 267 -24.73 0.04 14.68
N LEU A 268 -24.69 0.08 16.01
CA LEU A 268 -25.86 -0.07 16.86
C LEU A 268 -26.90 1.05 16.64
N SER A 269 -26.42 2.30 16.45
CA SER A 269 -27.29 3.42 16.10
C SER A 269 -28.01 3.19 14.77
N ARG A 270 -27.30 2.75 13.74
CA ARG A 270 -27.88 2.42 12.43
C ARG A 270 -28.86 1.23 12.49
N ALA A 271 -28.61 0.28 13.38
CA ALA A 271 -29.48 -0.85 13.63
C ALA A 271 -30.70 -0.50 14.53
N GLY A 272 -30.84 0.76 14.95
CA GLY A 272 -31.95 1.23 15.78
C GLY A 272 -31.91 0.73 17.22
N GLN A 273 -30.75 0.30 17.72
CA GLN A 273 -30.59 -0.31 19.06
C GLN A 273 -30.29 0.79 20.09
N THR A 274 -31.34 1.54 20.46
CA THR A 274 -31.21 2.77 21.28
C THR A 274 -30.42 2.57 22.57
N ASP A 275 -30.79 1.60 23.42
CA ASP A 275 -30.12 1.39 24.70
C ASP A 275 -28.68 0.89 24.55
N ALA A 276 -28.44 0.00 23.62
CA ALA A 276 -27.10 -0.49 23.30
C ALA A 276 -26.23 0.63 22.72
N THR A 277 -26.80 1.52 21.89
CA THR A 277 -26.08 2.71 21.37
C THR A 277 -25.61 3.63 22.51
N ILE A 278 -26.45 3.88 23.51
CA ILE A 278 -26.09 4.71 24.67
C ILE A 278 -24.92 4.06 25.44
N ALA A 279 -25.02 2.76 25.72
CA ALA A 279 -23.98 2.02 26.43
C ALA A 279 -22.65 1.98 25.67
N ALA A 280 -22.69 1.74 24.36
CA ALA A 280 -21.50 1.75 23.52
C ALA A 280 -20.86 3.14 23.42
N ALA A 281 -21.70 4.19 23.32
CA ALA A 281 -21.22 5.58 23.33
C ALA A 281 -20.51 5.93 24.65
N ASP A 282 -21.04 5.46 25.78
CA ASP A 282 -20.39 5.67 27.09
C ASP A 282 -19.02 5.00 27.17
N LYS A 283 -18.88 3.78 26.64
CA LYS A 283 -17.58 3.10 26.51
C LYS A 283 -16.62 3.87 25.60
N ALA A 284 -17.11 4.34 24.43
CA ALA A 284 -16.32 5.10 23.49
C ALA A 284 -15.79 6.42 24.11
N ILE A 285 -16.65 7.14 24.82
CA ILE A 285 -16.32 8.39 25.51
C ILE A 285 -15.33 8.14 26.66
N ALA A 286 -15.50 7.07 27.41
CA ALA A 286 -14.58 6.71 28.48
C ALA A 286 -13.19 6.34 27.96
N ALA A 287 -13.12 5.62 26.81
CA ALA A 287 -11.87 5.22 26.18
C ALA A 287 -11.18 6.38 25.43
N ASP A 288 -11.95 7.25 24.78
CA ASP A 288 -11.45 8.42 24.08
C ASP A 288 -12.45 9.58 24.11
N PRO A 289 -12.33 10.52 25.06
CA PRO A 289 -13.26 11.63 25.23
C PRO A 289 -13.19 12.67 24.09
N THR A 290 -12.31 12.50 23.11
CA THR A 290 -12.21 13.40 21.94
C THR A 290 -13.09 12.94 20.76
N LYS A 291 -13.75 11.78 20.85
CA LYS A 291 -14.61 11.24 19.81
C LYS A 291 -15.95 11.97 19.73
N ALA A 292 -15.98 13.08 19.01
CA ALA A 292 -17.18 13.91 18.88
C ALA A 292 -18.42 13.12 18.43
N ILE A 293 -18.27 12.19 17.49
CA ILE A 293 -19.39 11.40 16.96
C ILE A 293 -20.08 10.54 18.03
N ALA A 294 -19.33 10.04 19.02
CA ALA A 294 -19.91 9.25 20.10
C ALA A 294 -20.88 10.09 20.96
N TYR A 295 -20.55 11.35 21.25
CA TYR A 295 -21.44 12.26 21.94
C TYR A 295 -22.70 12.58 21.13
N TYR A 296 -22.55 12.85 19.82
CA TYR A 296 -23.69 13.10 18.95
C TYR A 296 -24.66 11.92 18.93
N LEU A 297 -24.15 10.69 18.69
CA LEU A 297 -24.97 9.47 18.63
C LEU A 297 -25.60 9.14 20.00
N LYS A 298 -24.91 9.43 21.12
CA LYS A 298 -25.50 9.34 22.47
C LYS A 298 -26.69 10.30 22.62
N GLY A 299 -26.50 11.56 22.21
CA GLY A 299 -27.55 12.56 22.25
C GLY A 299 -28.75 12.14 21.36
N GLN A 300 -28.49 11.63 20.16
CA GLN A 300 -29.54 11.13 19.25
C GLN A 300 -30.30 9.92 19.84
N ALA A 301 -29.60 8.99 20.45
CA ALA A 301 -30.21 7.86 21.11
C ALA A 301 -31.03 8.27 22.34
N LEU A 302 -30.56 9.22 23.13
CA LEU A 302 -31.28 9.76 24.28
C LEU A 302 -32.56 10.52 23.85
N ILE A 303 -32.45 11.42 22.86
CA ILE A 303 -33.62 12.21 22.43
C ILE A 303 -34.72 11.34 21.81
N SER A 304 -34.40 10.18 21.23
CA SER A 304 -35.43 9.24 20.76
C SER A 304 -36.30 8.65 21.87
N LYS A 305 -35.87 8.78 23.12
CA LYS A 305 -36.62 8.41 24.35
C LYS A 305 -37.35 9.59 25.00
N ALA A 306 -37.33 10.76 24.37
CA ALA A 306 -38.02 11.95 24.93
C ALA A 306 -39.52 11.74 24.96
N THR A 307 -40.15 12.40 25.94
CA THR A 307 -41.60 12.43 26.07
C THR A 307 -42.12 13.86 25.90
N VAL A 308 -43.41 14.02 25.75
CA VAL A 308 -44.07 15.33 25.73
C VAL A 308 -44.83 15.53 27.03
N ASP A 309 -44.55 16.63 27.75
CA ASP A 309 -45.30 16.98 28.91
C ASP A 309 -46.75 17.31 28.53
N PRO A 310 -47.74 16.60 29.06
CA PRO A 310 -49.14 16.78 28.64
C PRO A 310 -49.72 18.14 28.99
N LYS A 311 -49.16 18.87 29.97
CA LYS A 311 -49.65 20.16 30.42
C LYS A 311 -49.04 21.31 29.67
N THR A 312 -47.72 21.23 29.42
CA THR A 312 -46.94 22.31 28.79
C THR A 312 -46.71 22.12 27.30
N GLN A 313 -47.03 20.92 26.79
CA GLN A 313 -46.73 20.47 25.39
C GLN A 313 -45.25 20.60 25.02
N LYS A 314 -44.36 20.65 26.00
CA LYS A 314 -42.91 20.74 25.79
C LYS A 314 -42.27 19.35 25.72
N ILE A 315 -41.22 19.24 24.94
CA ILE A 315 -40.41 18.03 24.89
C ILE A 315 -39.61 17.92 26.19
N VAL A 316 -39.71 16.77 26.85
CA VAL A 316 -38.95 16.42 28.04
C VAL A 316 -37.89 15.41 27.61
N ALA A 317 -36.67 15.89 27.38
CA ALA A 317 -35.55 15.08 27.03
C ALA A 317 -34.98 14.32 28.25
N PRO A 318 -34.51 13.08 28.06
CA PRO A 318 -33.82 12.34 29.14
C PRO A 318 -32.57 13.10 29.65
N PRO A 319 -32.15 12.89 30.89
CA PRO A 319 -30.94 13.46 31.46
C PRO A 319 -29.71 13.09 30.58
N GLY A 320 -28.80 14.06 30.41
CA GLY A 320 -27.59 13.89 29.61
C GLY A 320 -27.74 14.19 28.11
N THR A 321 -28.98 14.41 27.63
CA THR A 321 -29.22 14.74 26.19
C THR A 321 -28.54 16.06 25.83
N ALA A 322 -28.80 17.13 26.61
CA ALA A 322 -28.20 18.44 26.36
C ALA A 322 -26.68 18.41 26.51
N ASP A 323 -26.15 17.70 27.50
CA ASP A 323 -24.72 17.58 27.76
C ASP A 323 -24.03 16.89 26.57
N ALA A 324 -24.63 15.84 26.01
CA ALA A 324 -24.10 15.10 24.88
C ALA A 324 -24.01 16.01 23.63
N TYR A 325 -25.07 16.72 23.28
CA TYR A 325 -25.04 17.63 22.14
C TYR A 325 -24.10 18.82 22.33
N ASN A 326 -24.09 19.43 23.54
CA ASN A 326 -23.16 20.51 23.86
C ASN A 326 -21.69 20.05 23.76
N LYS A 327 -21.37 18.83 24.23
CA LYS A 327 -20.02 18.30 24.12
C LYS A 327 -19.64 17.97 22.67
N TYR A 328 -20.58 17.47 21.86
CA TYR A 328 -20.37 17.34 20.42
C TYR A 328 -20.02 18.70 19.79
N LEU A 329 -20.79 19.75 20.08
CA LEU A 329 -20.57 21.09 19.55
C LEU A 329 -19.29 21.75 20.08
N GLU A 330 -18.84 21.41 21.28
CA GLU A 330 -17.51 21.82 21.78
C GLU A 330 -16.37 21.19 20.97
N LEU A 331 -16.47 19.90 20.64
CA LEU A 331 -15.44 19.15 19.93
C LEU A 331 -15.49 19.37 18.41
N ALA A 332 -16.68 19.58 17.85
CA ALA A 332 -16.91 19.73 16.43
C ALA A 332 -17.91 20.87 16.11
N PRO A 333 -17.57 22.14 16.40
CA PRO A 333 -18.51 23.28 16.27
C PRO A 333 -19.02 23.51 14.86
N ASN A 334 -18.25 23.12 13.84
CA ASN A 334 -18.57 23.17 12.43
C ASN A 334 -18.69 21.77 11.81
N GLY A 335 -18.85 20.74 12.63
CA GLY A 335 -19.04 19.37 12.18
C GLY A 335 -20.35 19.19 11.41
N PRO A 336 -20.48 18.13 10.60
CA PRO A 336 -21.65 17.93 9.73
C PRO A 336 -22.97 17.83 10.50
N MET A 337 -22.95 17.39 11.76
CA MET A 337 -24.12 17.27 12.61
C MET A 337 -24.36 18.51 13.51
N ALA A 338 -23.53 19.57 13.40
CA ALA A 338 -23.65 20.75 14.26
C ALA A 338 -24.97 21.51 14.07
N PRO A 339 -25.51 21.70 12.85
CA PRO A 339 -26.82 22.32 12.65
C PRO A 339 -27.95 21.55 13.37
N GLU A 340 -27.97 20.23 13.23
CA GLU A 340 -28.99 19.37 13.86
C GLU A 340 -28.89 19.40 15.38
N ALA A 341 -27.67 19.26 15.92
CA ALA A 341 -27.43 19.33 17.37
C ALA A 341 -27.96 20.67 17.99
N LYS A 342 -27.73 21.79 17.30
CA LYS A 342 -28.24 23.10 17.70
C LYS A 342 -29.78 23.19 17.66
N SER A 343 -30.38 22.62 16.61
CA SER A 343 -31.86 22.56 16.48
C SER A 343 -32.51 21.79 17.62
N ILE A 344 -31.96 20.59 17.88
CA ILE A 344 -32.49 19.75 18.99
C ILE A 344 -32.35 20.44 20.36
N LEU A 345 -31.21 21.08 20.65
CA LEU A 345 -31.05 21.86 21.88
C LEU A 345 -32.11 22.95 22.00
N ALA A 346 -32.40 23.69 20.92
CA ALA A 346 -33.43 24.71 20.92
C ALA A 346 -34.85 24.13 21.14
N GLU A 347 -35.16 23.00 20.49
CA GLU A 347 -36.45 22.30 20.60
C GLU A 347 -36.74 21.81 22.03
N ILE A 348 -35.71 21.33 22.74
CA ILE A 348 -35.84 20.94 24.16
C ILE A 348 -35.71 22.09 25.12
N GLY A 349 -35.60 23.36 24.64
CA GLY A 349 -35.49 24.55 25.42
C GLY A 349 -34.15 24.79 26.12
N GLU A 350 -33.10 24.12 25.65
CA GLU A 350 -31.72 24.22 26.11
C GLU A 350 -30.89 25.20 25.29
N LYS A 351 -29.94 25.85 25.93
CA LYS A 351 -28.98 26.73 25.21
C LYS A 351 -27.74 25.96 24.78
N VAL A 352 -27.17 26.41 23.67
CA VAL A 352 -25.83 25.96 23.31
C VAL A 352 -24.83 26.48 24.32
N ASN A 353 -24.25 25.58 25.09
CA ASN A 353 -23.29 25.91 26.17
C ASN A 353 -22.00 25.18 25.90
N THR A 354 -21.16 25.77 25.05
CA THR A 354 -19.83 25.24 24.75
C THR A 354 -18.77 26.22 25.26
N LYS A 355 -17.66 25.72 25.77
CA LYS A 355 -16.50 26.53 26.14
C LYS A 355 -15.83 27.16 24.93
N TYR A 356 -16.19 26.70 23.73
CA TYR A 356 -15.69 27.20 22.46
C TYR A 356 -16.47 28.42 22.02
N SER A 357 -15.98 29.60 22.38
CA SER A 357 -16.36 30.82 21.67
C SER A 357 -15.52 30.87 20.37
N ALA A 358 -16.18 30.80 19.21
CA ALA A 358 -15.52 31.07 17.95
C ALA A 358 -14.74 32.38 18.07
N GLY A 359 -13.43 32.33 17.92
CA GLY A 359 -12.61 33.53 17.91
C GLY A 359 -13.18 34.48 16.87
N LYS A 360 -13.56 35.69 17.30
CA LYS A 360 -13.97 36.74 16.39
C LYS A 360 -12.86 36.95 15.39
N THR A 361 -13.09 36.56 14.16
CA THR A 361 -12.30 37.03 13.04
C THR A 361 -12.45 38.54 12.96
N HIS A 362 -11.38 39.26 13.30
CA HIS A 362 -11.18 40.66 12.97
C HIS A 362 -10.65 40.77 11.55
#